data_dc5351aeb6a13ba87f19589486808344
#
_entry.id   dc5351aeb6a13ba87f19589486808344
#
_cell.length_a   1.000
_cell.length_b   1.000
_cell.length_c   1.000
_cell.angle_alpha   90.00
_cell.angle_beta   90.00
_cell.angle_gamma   90.00
#
_symmetry.space_group_name_H-M   'P 1'
#
loop_
_entity.id
_entity.type
_entity.pdbx_description
1 polymer ?
#
loop_
_entity_poly.entity_id
_entity_poly.type
_entity_poly.pdbx_seq_one_letter_code
_entity_poly.pdbx_strand_id
1 'polypeptide(L)'
;MESHFLNMLMNLWEKRQEEADLKKLDLKKALRRLSDYVHITSIREVPESKVKGYVKFARYQPDSSIARKARRYAKRHPEVTEKAAFKMLKQREEKYDLPFIQLKSLSTGQTFNLFVKKEEKKEEGQGGFTTYGLSKGAAVPEF
;
A
#
# COMPACT_ATOMS: atom_id res chain seq x y z
N MET A 1 -0.20 25.27 31.52
CA MET A 1 0.81 25.73 30.52
C MET A 1 2.00 24.77 30.41
N GLU A 2 2.50 24.19 31.50
CA GLU A 2 3.68 23.30 31.49
C GLU A 2 3.50 21.99 30.70
N SER A 3 2.31 21.38 30.72
CA SER A 3 2.07 20.11 30.01
C SER A 3 2.13 20.24 28.49
N HIS A 4 1.72 21.40 27.93
CA HIS A 4 1.73 21.63 26.49
C HIS A 4 3.15 21.83 25.96
N PHE A 5 4.00 22.49 26.73
CA PHE A 5 5.41 22.71 26.39
C PHE A 5 6.20 21.40 26.42
N LEU A 6 5.98 20.57 27.45
CA LEU A 6 6.61 19.24 27.56
C LEU A 6 6.20 18.31 26.40
N ASN A 7 4.92 18.30 26.00
CA ASN A 7 4.47 17.52 24.85
C ASN A 7 5.10 18.01 23.54
N MET A 8 5.25 19.32 23.36
CA MET A 8 5.92 19.88 22.21
C MET A 8 7.41 19.48 22.15
N LEU A 9 8.11 19.50 23.29
CA LEU A 9 9.51 19.07 23.38
C LEU A 9 9.67 17.57 23.12
N MET A 10 8.77 16.73 23.62
CA MET A 10 8.78 15.29 23.35
C MET A 10 8.57 15.00 21.87
N ASN A 11 7.60 15.64 21.23
CA ASN A 11 7.37 15.48 19.79
C ASN A 11 8.57 15.91 18.93
N LEU A 12 9.26 17.01 19.32
CA LEU A 12 10.49 17.44 18.66
C LEU A 12 11.65 16.45 18.86
N TRP A 13 11.73 15.84 20.03
CA TRP A 13 12.75 14.84 20.33
C TRP A 13 12.50 13.53 19.56
N GLU A 14 11.26 13.05 19.50
CA GLU A 14 10.86 11.88 18.71
C GLU A 14 11.15 12.09 17.22
N LYS A 15 10.76 13.22 16.64
CA LYS A 15 11.08 13.57 15.25
C LYS A 15 12.59 13.54 14.98
N ARG A 16 13.43 14.04 15.89
CA ARG A 16 14.89 14.00 15.75
C ARG A 16 15.47 12.58 15.80
N GLN A 17 14.88 11.70 16.62
CA GLN A 17 15.31 10.30 16.69
C GLN A 17 14.95 9.56 15.40
N GLU A 18 13.73 9.75 14.89
CA GLU A 18 13.30 9.17 13.61
C GLU A 18 14.19 9.61 12.44
N GLU A 19 14.57 10.90 12.37
CA GLU A 19 15.52 11.38 11.37
C GLU A 19 16.91 10.76 11.53
N ALA A 20 17.40 10.63 12.75
CA ALA A 20 18.70 10.02 13.01
C ALA A 20 18.72 8.54 12.61
N ASP A 21 17.62 7.81 12.83
CA ASP A 21 17.48 6.42 12.45
C ASP A 21 17.33 6.25 10.93
N LEU A 22 16.59 7.13 10.27
CA LEU A 22 16.51 7.15 8.80
C LEU A 22 17.87 7.43 8.15
N LYS A 23 18.68 8.34 8.73
CA LYS A 23 20.03 8.64 8.22
C LYS A 23 21.02 7.48 8.40
N LYS A 24 20.79 6.59 9.37
CA LYS A 24 21.58 5.37 9.56
C LYS A 24 21.28 4.30 8.49
N LEU A 25 20.09 4.35 7.86
CA LEU A 25 19.72 3.44 6.79
C LEU A 25 20.44 3.83 5.50
N ASP A 26 21.40 3.02 5.08
CA ASP A 26 22.03 3.19 3.77
C ASP A 26 21.13 2.64 2.65
N LEU A 27 20.09 3.40 2.33
CA LEU A 27 19.11 3.06 1.29
C LEU A 27 19.79 2.93 -0.08
N LYS A 28 20.82 3.72 -0.36
CA LYS A 28 21.56 3.63 -1.63
C LYS A 28 22.26 2.28 -1.76
N LYS A 29 22.86 1.79 -0.68
CA LYS A 29 23.49 0.47 -0.67
C LYS A 29 22.46 -0.66 -0.78
N ALA A 30 21.35 -0.56 -0.05
CA ALA A 30 20.27 -1.55 -0.09
C ALA A 30 19.62 -1.66 -1.49
N LEU A 31 19.45 -0.54 -2.18
CA LEU A 31 18.79 -0.45 -3.49
C LEU A 31 19.77 -0.38 -4.67
N ARG A 32 21.04 -0.63 -4.45
CA ARG A 32 22.11 -0.56 -5.49
C ARG A 32 21.77 -1.38 -6.74
N ARG A 33 21.15 -2.55 -6.57
CA ARG A 33 20.73 -3.41 -7.70
C ARG A 33 19.51 -2.88 -8.47
N LEU A 34 18.84 -1.89 -7.93
CA LEU A 34 17.64 -1.26 -8.49
C LEU A 34 17.90 0.19 -8.91
N SER A 35 19.18 0.62 -8.96
CA SER A 35 19.57 2.01 -9.27
C SER A 35 18.99 2.53 -10.59
N ASP A 36 18.79 1.62 -11.57
CA ASP A 36 18.24 1.98 -12.88
C ASP A 36 16.71 2.17 -12.86
N TYR A 37 16.05 1.72 -11.80
CA TYR A 37 14.60 1.75 -11.63
C TYR A 37 14.14 2.68 -10.51
N VAL A 38 15.03 3.02 -9.57
CA VAL A 38 14.68 3.75 -8.36
C VAL A 38 15.55 4.99 -8.23
N HIS A 39 14.92 6.15 -8.19
CA HIS A 39 15.59 7.40 -7.89
C HIS A 39 15.45 7.73 -6.40
N ILE A 40 16.58 7.90 -5.70
CA ILE A 40 16.61 8.22 -4.27
C ILE A 40 17.24 9.61 -4.10
N THR A 41 16.45 10.50 -3.52
CA THR A 41 16.93 11.82 -3.11
C THR A 41 17.48 11.79 -1.68
N SER A 42 18.10 12.88 -1.24
CA SER A 42 18.40 13.08 0.18
C SER A 42 17.13 13.20 1.00
N ILE A 43 17.20 12.79 2.27
CA ILE A 43 16.12 12.99 3.23
C ILE A 43 15.91 14.50 3.41
N ARG A 44 14.70 14.96 3.25
CA ARG A 44 14.29 16.36 3.39
C ARG A 44 12.97 16.42 4.15
N GLU A 45 12.79 17.50 4.90
CA GLU A 45 11.49 17.79 5.49
C GLU A 45 10.46 18.04 4.38
N VAL A 46 9.26 17.56 4.60
CA VAL A 46 8.12 17.82 3.72
C VAL A 46 7.66 19.25 3.95
N PRO A 47 7.63 20.11 2.93
CA PRO A 47 7.18 21.49 3.09
C PRO A 47 5.66 21.50 3.31
N GLU A 48 5.20 21.75 4.51
CA GLU A 48 3.79 21.75 4.90
C GLU A 48 2.92 22.66 3.99
N SER A 49 3.48 23.79 3.55
CA SER A 49 2.78 24.71 2.63
C SER A 49 2.51 24.13 1.24
N LYS A 50 3.16 23.05 0.86
CA LYS A 50 3.00 22.36 -0.44
C LYS A 50 2.16 21.10 -0.36
N VAL A 51 1.80 20.66 0.85
CA VAL A 51 0.97 19.48 1.03
C VAL A 51 -0.44 19.76 0.51
N LYS A 52 -0.85 19.03 -0.51
CA LYS A 52 -2.18 19.13 -1.14
C LYS A 52 -3.21 18.22 -0.47
N GLY A 53 -2.75 17.19 0.19
CA GLY A 53 -3.57 16.18 0.84
C GLY A 53 -2.71 15.00 1.29
N TYR A 54 -3.37 13.91 1.60
CA TYR A 54 -2.71 12.67 2.01
C TYR A 54 -3.11 11.54 1.08
N VAL A 55 -2.19 10.60 0.87
CA VAL A 55 -2.43 9.43 0.04
C VAL A 55 -2.07 8.16 0.78
N LYS A 56 -2.88 7.15 0.58
CA LYS A 56 -2.68 5.80 1.10
C LYS A 56 -2.36 4.87 -0.05
N PHE A 57 -1.25 4.16 0.04
CA PHE A 57 -0.91 3.09 -0.87
C PHE A 57 -1.22 1.75 -0.23
N ALA A 58 -2.28 1.10 -0.69
CA ALA A 58 -2.73 -0.16 -0.12
C ALA A 58 -2.56 -1.31 -1.12
N ARG A 59 -2.34 -2.52 -0.58
CA ARG A 59 -2.39 -3.72 -1.40
C ARG A 59 -3.82 -3.93 -1.87
N TYR A 60 -3.98 -4.06 -3.17
CA TYR A 60 -5.22 -4.52 -3.75
C TYR A 60 -5.10 -6.01 -4.06
N GLN A 61 -6.01 -6.78 -3.53
CA GLN A 61 -6.15 -8.19 -3.91
C GLN A 61 -7.37 -8.29 -4.81
N PRO A 62 -7.19 -8.57 -6.10
CA PRO A 62 -8.34 -8.92 -6.93
C PRO A 62 -9.03 -10.10 -6.27
N ASP A 63 -10.32 -10.00 -6.20
CA ASP A 63 -11.16 -11.04 -5.63
C ASP A 63 -10.80 -12.42 -6.17
N SER A 64 -11.01 -13.45 -5.34
CA SER A 64 -10.76 -14.85 -5.72
C SER A 64 -11.28 -15.14 -7.12
N SER A 65 -10.55 -15.94 -7.90
CA SER A 65 -10.83 -16.22 -9.31
C SER A 65 -12.33 -16.40 -9.57
N ILE A 66 -12.81 -15.79 -10.64
CA ILE A 66 -14.23 -15.85 -11.06
C ILE A 66 -14.75 -17.29 -11.05
N ALA A 67 -13.91 -18.24 -11.46
CA ALA A 67 -14.25 -19.66 -11.40
C ALA A 67 -14.60 -20.14 -9.98
N ARG A 68 -13.83 -19.70 -8.98
CA ARG A 68 -14.11 -20.03 -7.57
C ARG A 68 -15.39 -19.36 -7.06
N LYS A 69 -15.63 -18.10 -7.47
CA LYS A 69 -16.88 -17.39 -7.14
C LYS A 69 -18.08 -18.04 -7.82
N ALA A 70 -17.96 -18.42 -9.10
CA ALA A 70 -19.02 -19.08 -9.86
C ALA A 70 -19.42 -20.42 -9.22
N ARG A 71 -18.42 -21.22 -8.82
CA ARG A 71 -18.66 -22.51 -8.13
C ARG A 71 -19.38 -22.32 -6.80
N ARG A 72 -18.97 -21.31 -6.00
CA ARG A 72 -19.65 -20.99 -4.73
C ARG A 72 -21.06 -20.44 -4.95
N TYR A 73 -21.27 -19.66 -6.01
CA TYR A 73 -22.58 -19.11 -6.36
C TYR A 73 -23.53 -20.22 -6.78
N ALA A 74 -23.12 -21.08 -7.70
CA ALA A 74 -23.92 -22.22 -8.15
C ALA A 74 -24.28 -23.19 -7.00
N LYS A 75 -23.38 -23.37 -6.04
CA LYS A 75 -23.67 -24.18 -4.84
C LYS A 75 -24.79 -23.58 -3.96
N ARG A 76 -24.93 -22.26 -3.92
CA ARG A 76 -25.97 -21.56 -3.14
C ARG A 76 -27.27 -21.35 -3.92
N HIS A 77 -27.19 -21.42 -5.26
CA HIS A 77 -28.28 -21.18 -6.19
C HIS A 77 -28.39 -22.37 -7.14
N PRO A 78 -29.06 -23.47 -6.71
CA PRO A 78 -29.17 -24.70 -7.51
C PRO A 78 -29.80 -24.50 -8.89
N GLU A 79 -30.60 -23.44 -9.05
CA GLU A 79 -31.24 -23.03 -10.31
C GLU A 79 -30.23 -22.46 -11.33
N VAL A 80 -28.99 -22.12 -10.90
CA VAL A 80 -27.97 -21.51 -11.75
C VAL A 80 -26.80 -22.46 -11.94
N THR A 81 -26.51 -22.82 -13.17
CA THR A 81 -25.34 -23.66 -13.47
C THR A 81 -24.03 -22.90 -13.26
N GLU A 82 -22.95 -23.62 -12.95
CA GLU A 82 -21.61 -23.02 -12.77
C GLU A 82 -21.18 -22.20 -14.00
N LYS A 83 -21.50 -22.69 -15.22
CA LYS A 83 -21.21 -21.98 -16.47
C LYS A 83 -21.99 -20.66 -16.58
N ALA A 84 -23.26 -20.64 -16.20
CA ALA A 84 -24.09 -19.43 -16.23
C ALA A 84 -23.59 -18.43 -15.18
N ALA A 85 -23.30 -18.89 -13.96
CA ALA A 85 -22.70 -18.07 -12.91
C ALA A 85 -21.34 -17.48 -13.33
N PHE A 86 -20.49 -18.26 -13.99
CA PHE A 86 -19.21 -17.79 -14.51
C PHE A 86 -19.38 -16.68 -15.55
N LYS A 87 -20.28 -16.86 -16.51
CA LYS A 87 -20.56 -15.86 -17.55
C LYS A 87 -21.09 -14.56 -16.94
N MET A 88 -22.03 -14.65 -15.99
CA MET A 88 -22.59 -13.51 -15.28
C MET A 88 -21.53 -12.74 -14.47
N LEU A 89 -20.69 -13.44 -13.72
CA LEU A 89 -19.65 -12.82 -12.92
C LEU A 89 -18.53 -12.22 -13.78
N LYS A 90 -18.19 -12.87 -14.90
CA LYS A 90 -17.21 -12.35 -15.86
C LYS A 90 -17.66 -11.05 -16.53
N GLN A 91 -18.95 -10.90 -16.80
CA GLN A 91 -19.49 -9.64 -17.34
C GLN A 91 -19.45 -8.49 -16.35
N ARG A 92 -19.43 -8.79 -15.03
CA ARG A 92 -19.32 -7.80 -13.95
C ARG A 92 -17.88 -7.58 -13.49
N GLU A 93 -16.91 -8.26 -14.10
CA GLU A 93 -15.51 -8.09 -13.76
C GLU A 93 -15.05 -6.70 -14.17
N GLU A 94 -14.80 -5.85 -13.18
CA GLU A 94 -14.14 -4.59 -13.40
C GLU A 94 -12.69 -4.86 -13.80
N LYS A 95 -12.30 -4.38 -14.97
CA LYS A 95 -10.89 -4.39 -15.37
C LYS A 95 -10.18 -3.30 -14.56
N TYR A 96 -9.42 -3.72 -13.57
CA TYR A 96 -8.60 -2.81 -12.81
C TYR A 96 -7.30 -2.57 -13.56
N ASP A 97 -7.12 -1.35 -14.04
CA ASP A 97 -5.85 -0.86 -14.57
C ASP A 97 -5.02 -0.30 -13.39
N LEU A 98 -4.58 -1.19 -12.51
CA LEU A 98 -3.79 -0.84 -11.35
C LEU A 98 -2.31 -1.18 -11.58
N PRO A 99 -1.39 -0.32 -11.14
CA PRO A 99 0.03 -0.64 -11.17
C PRO A 99 0.30 -1.87 -10.30
N PHE A 100 1.20 -2.71 -10.78
CA PHE A 100 1.58 -3.93 -10.06
C PHE A 100 3.08 -4.19 -10.12
N ILE A 101 3.57 -4.90 -9.12
CA ILE A 101 4.93 -5.43 -9.05
C ILE A 101 4.83 -6.96 -9.13
N GLN A 102 5.56 -7.56 -10.06
CA GLN A 102 5.64 -9.01 -10.15
C GLN A 102 6.67 -9.53 -9.15
N LEU A 103 6.24 -10.40 -8.25
CA LEU A 103 7.05 -10.98 -7.20
C LEU A 103 7.05 -12.51 -7.28
N LYS A 104 8.12 -13.13 -6.80
CA LYS A 104 8.22 -14.58 -6.65
C LYS A 104 8.16 -14.94 -5.17
N SER A 105 7.25 -15.84 -4.81
CA SER A 105 7.14 -16.36 -3.45
C SER A 105 8.38 -17.17 -3.10
N LEU A 106 9.04 -16.84 -2.00
CA LEU A 106 10.21 -17.59 -1.52
C LEU A 106 9.84 -18.97 -0.98
N SER A 107 8.62 -19.14 -0.47
CA SER A 107 8.16 -20.41 0.11
C SER A 107 7.62 -21.38 -0.93
N THR A 108 6.90 -20.91 -1.95
CA THR A 108 6.23 -21.76 -2.94
C THR A 108 6.86 -21.69 -4.34
N GLY A 109 7.76 -20.73 -4.57
CA GLY A 109 8.36 -20.48 -5.89
C GLY A 109 7.38 -19.90 -6.91
N GLN A 110 6.12 -19.70 -6.55
CA GLN A 110 5.09 -19.18 -7.46
C GLN A 110 5.26 -17.68 -7.70
N THR A 111 5.06 -17.27 -8.93
CA THR A 111 5.02 -15.85 -9.31
C THR A 111 3.62 -15.30 -9.08
N PHE A 112 3.54 -14.11 -8.50
CA PHE A 112 2.28 -13.39 -8.27
C PHE A 112 2.44 -11.90 -8.50
N ASN A 113 1.34 -11.22 -8.83
CA ASN A 113 1.31 -9.77 -8.98
C ASN A 113 0.82 -9.12 -7.68
N LEU A 114 1.60 -8.21 -7.15
CA LEU A 114 1.23 -7.33 -6.05
C LEU A 114 0.65 -6.06 -6.64
N PHE A 115 -0.67 -5.95 -6.68
CA PHE A 115 -1.35 -4.73 -7.13
C PHE A 115 -1.35 -3.69 -6.02
N VAL A 116 -1.10 -2.45 -6.39
CA VAL A 116 -1.07 -1.30 -5.48
C VAL A 116 -2.17 -0.32 -5.86
N LYS A 117 -3.03 -0.01 -4.91
CA LYS A 117 -4.09 0.99 -5.07
C LYS A 117 -3.70 2.25 -4.33
N LYS A 118 -3.71 3.39 -5.03
CA LYS A 118 -3.61 4.73 -4.44
C LYS A 118 -5.00 5.18 -4.03
N GLU A 119 -5.17 5.63 -2.80
CA GLU A 119 -6.41 6.18 -2.26
C GLU A 119 -6.12 7.55 -1.66
N GLU A 120 -6.85 8.56 -2.10
CA GLU A 120 -6.78 9.91 -1.53
C GLU A 120 -7.45 9.96 -0.15
N LYS A 121 -6.85 10.70 0.76
CA LYS A 121 -7.35 10.96 2.10
C LYS A 121 -7.28 12.46 2.39
N LYS A 122 -8.24 12.96 3.17
CA LYS A 122 -8.24 14.37 3.59
C LYS A 122 -7.33 14.64 4.76
N GLU A 123 -7.05 13.61 5.57
CA GLU A 123 -6.32 13.71 6.83
C GLU A 123 -5.20 12.67 6.88
N GLU A 124 -4.20 12.96 7.69
CA GLU A 124 -3.16 12.01 8.03
C GLU A 124 -3.79 10.79 8.69
N GLY A 125 -3.63 9.63 8.08
CA GLY A 125 -4.23 8.40 8.58
C GLY A 125 -3.54 7.90 9.84
N GLN A 126 -4.31 7.58 10.87
CA GLN A 126 -3.78 6.89 12.05
C GLN A 126 -3.50 5.43 11.72
N GLY A 127 -2.29 4.98 11.90
CA GLY A 127 -1.90 3.60 11.67
C GLY A 127 -0.46 3.46 11.20
N GLY A 128 -0.05 2.22 10.93
CA GLY A 128 1.29 1.89 10.50
C GLY A 128 1.34 1.47 9.03
N PHE A 129 2.52 0.97 8.65
CA PHE A 129 2.80 0.36 7.37
C PHE A 129 3.02 -1.15 7.53
N THR A 130 2.79 -1.90 6.48
CA THR A 130 3.13 -3.33 6.42
C THR A 130 4.65 -3.49 6.24
N THR A 131 5.16 -4.71 6.40
CA THR A 131 6.56 -5.05 6.11
C THR A 131 6.97 -4.81 4.67
N TYR A 132 6.01 -4.68 3.75
CA TYR A 132 6.23 -4.31 2.34
C TYR A 132 6.16 -2.79 2.10
N GLY A 133 6.03 -1.96 3.15
CA GLY A 133 5.90 -0.52 3.04
C GLY A 133 4.51 -0.03 2.60
N LEU A 134 3.52 -0.91 2.51
CA LEU A 134 2.16 -0.54 2.14
C LEU A 134 1.36 -0.10 3.37
N SER A 135 0.47 0.85 3.17
CA SER A 135 -0.33 1.45 4.23
C SER A 135 -1.28 0.45 4.91
N LYS A 136 -1.21 0.38 6.24
CA LYS A 136 -2.16 -0.33 7.10
C LYS A 136 -2.98 0.65 7.94
N GLY A 137 -3.40 1.75 7.35
CA GLY A 137 -4.07 2.86 8.03
C GLY A 137 -3.33 4.18 7.88
N ALA A 138 -1.99 4.17 7.87
CA ALA A 138 -1.18 5.35 7.63
C ALA A 138 -1.43 5.94 6.24
N ALA A 139 -1.31 7.25 6.13
CA ALA A 139 -1.27 7.96 4.87
C ALA A 139 -0.01 8.83 4.83
N VAL A 140 0.49 9.10 3.65
CA VAL A 140 1.67 9.94 3.43
C VAL A 140 1.24 11.26 2.78
N PRO A 141 1.90 12.38 3.09
CA PRO A 141 1.58 13.66 2.47
C PRO A 141 1.90 13.63 0.97
N GLU A 142 1.00 14.21 0.18
CA GLU A 142 1.18 14.44 -1.26
C GLU A 142 1.48 15.91 -1.51
N PHE A 143 2.61 16.21 -2.18
CA PHE A 143 3.11 17.57 -2.41
C PHE A 143 3.74 17.74 -3.78
#